data_e006b92c36943f15c78d9120aeea626e
#
_entry.id   e006b92c36943f15c78d9120aeea626e
#
_cell.length_a   1.000
_cell.length_b   1.000
_cell.length_c   1.000
_cell.angle_alpha   90.00
_cell.angle_beta   90.00
_cell.angle_gamma   90.00
#
_symmetry.space_group_name_H-M   'P 1'
#
loop_
_entity.id
_entity.type
_entity.pdbx_description
1 polymer ?
#
loop_
_entity_poly.entity_id
_entity_poly.type
_entity_poly.pdbx_seq_one_letter_code
_entity_poly.pdbx_strand_id
1 'polypeptide(L)'
;MIGKTLCIPTIFISYTGESLDFKMPLLKALHAVDQAAVEVCQYFDKNVTKVNATLGWEQEYFLIDQALFNARPDILMTGRALFGHAPAKGQQLEDHYFGSIPERVTEFMREFEIESLKLGIPVTTRHNEVAPNQFECAPIFEECNLANDHNLLLMDLMEKIARKHNFRILFHEKPFAGVNGSGKHNNWSLSTNTGVNLLAPGKNPKSNLQFLTFFVNTINAIYDNADLLRAAIASAGNDHRLGANEAPPAIISAFIGTQLSALLDDLEQNVKAGKMTPQDKTELKLNIGKIPQILLDNTDRNRTSPFAFTGNKFEFRAVGSSANCSSAMIVLNTIMAKQLKDFKKSVDARIDKGESKDEAILKELQVLIKRSKTIRFEGNGYGDEWVVEAEKRGLSNHKDTPRALKIWDDKKVADLFEEMNVLSARELEARKEIEFENYVLKIQIESRLMGDMTQNYFIPAATEYQNRLIQNVQGLISIFGDNAGKQNGKAIIEIIEEISGHVNSMKAASDAMLEERKSANKHEHAEAKALAYCDKVKPYFDEIRYHADKLELLVDDELWPLPKFREMLFTR
;
A
#
# COMPACT_ATOMS: atom_id res chain seq x y z
N MET A 1 -19.56 -17.05 12.79
CA MET A 1 -20.73 -16.87 11.87
C MET A 1 -20.97 -15.38 11.66
N ILE A 2 -21.14 -14.95 10.42
CA ILE A 2 -21.51 -13.57 10.09
C ILE A 2 -23.01 -13.57 9.72
N GLY A 3 -23.84 -12.96 10.56
CA GLY A 3 -25.28 -13.10 10.46
C GLY A 3 -25.72 -14.56 10.54
N LYS A 4 -26.30 -15.11 9.49
CA LYS A 4 -26.70 -16.53 9.39
C LYS A 4 -25.72 -17.39 8.57
N THR A 5 -24.60 -16.83 8.12
CA THR A 5 -23.62 -17.51 7.26
C THR A 5 -22.48 -18.07 8.10
N LEU A 6 -22.24 -19.37 7.99
CA LEU A 6 -21.06 -20.03 8.54
C LEU A 6 -19.86 -19.78 7.60
N CYS A 7 -18.82 -19.10 8.11
CA CYS A 7 -17.56 -18.90 7.39
C CYS A 7 -16.56 -19.97 7.85
N ILE A 8 -16.03 -20.73 6.90
CA ILE A 8 -15.03 -21.78 7.16
C ILE A 8 -13.76 -21.42 6.39
N PRO A 9 -12.62 -21.16 7.06
CA PRO A 9 -11.36 -20.97 6.39
C PRO A 9 -10.96 -22.24 5.61
N THR A 10 -10.65 -22.08 4.33
CA THR A 10 -10.30 -23.20 3.44
C THR A 10 -9.09 -22.84 2.58
N ILE A 11 -8.43 -23.87 2.05
CA ILE A 11 -7.43 -23.76 1.01
C ILE A 11 -7.98 -24.34 -0.29
N PHE A 12 -7.54 -23.79 -1.42
CA PHE A 12 -7.91 -24.26 -2.75
C PHE A 12 -6.65 -24.73 -3.49
N ILE A 13 -6.66 -25.99 -3.86
CA ILE A 13 -5.60 -26.62 -4.65
C ILE A 13 -6.19 -27.28 -5.88
N SER A 14 -5.40 -27.34 -6.96
CA SER A 14 -5.77 -28.07 -8.17
C SER A 14 -5.73 -29.58 -7.92
N TYR A 15 -6.28 -30.35 -8.85
CA TYR A 15 -6.19 -31.82 -8.80
C TYR A 15 -4.73 -32.31 -8.79
N THR A 16 -3.82 -31.57 -9.41
CA THR A 16 -2.37 -31.87 -9.51
C THR A 16 -1.53 -31.26 -8.39
N GLY A 17 -2.17 -30.52 -7.44
CA GLY A 17 -1.53 -30.03 -6.23
C GLY A 17 -1.10 -28.56 -6.25
N GLU A 18 -1.31 -27.84 -7.36
CA GLU A 18 -0.96 -26.41 -7.45
C GLU A 18 -1.91 -25.57 -6.57
N SER A 19 -1.36 -24.54 -5.94
CA SER A 19 -2.10 -23.60 -5.10
C SER A 19 -2.92 -22.63 -5.98
N LEU A 20 -4.24 -22.61 -5.77
CA LEU A 20 -5.16 -21.74 -6.51
C LEU A 20 -5.57 -20.48 -5.73
N ASP A 21 -5.13 -20.36 -4.48
CA ASP A 21 -5.44 -19.26 -3.56
C ASP A 21 -4.18 -18.55 -3.06
N PHE A 22 -4.35 -17.60 -2.13
CA PHE A 22 -3.23 -16.95 -1.43
C PHE A 22 -2.90 -17.65 -0.10
N LYS A 23 -3.83 -18.39 0.50
CA LYS A 23 -3.66 -18.99 1.81
C LYS A 23 -2.66 -20.14 1.79
N MET A 24 -2.69 -21.00 0.80
CA MET A 24 -1.74 -22.13 0.73
C MET A 24 -0.29 -21.68 0.55
N PRO A 25 0.06 -20.73 -0.36
CA PRO A 25 1.41 -20.20 -0.41
C PRO A 25 1.83 -19.46 0.87
N LEU A 26 0.90 -18.76 1.54
CA LEU A 26 1.18 -18.14 2.83
C LEU A 26 1.58 -19.17 3.88
N LEU A 27 0.83 -20.26 4.01
CA LEU A 27 1.15 -21.34 4.96
C LEU A 27 2.51 -21.98 4.64
N LYS A 28 2.85 -22.19 3.37
CA LYS A 28 4.17 -22.69 2.94
C LYS A 28 5.28 -21.70 3.29
N ALA A 29 5.10 -20.40 3.06
CA ALA A 29 6.06 -19.37 3.40
C ALA A 29 6.28 -19.26 4.92
N LEU A 30 5.20 -19.36 5.71
CA LEU A 30 5.26 -19.39 7.17
C LEU A 30 6.02 -20.63 7.69
N HIS A 31 5.80 -21.78 7.08
CA HIS A 31 6.54 -22.99 7.40
C HIS A 31 8.04 -22.85 7.06
N ALA A 32 8.37 -22.27 5.90
CA ALA A 32 9.76 -22.06 5.50
C ALA A 32 10.50 -21.12 6.45
N VAL A 33 9.88 -20.00 6.85
CA VAL A 33 10.50 -19.04 7.79
C VAL A 33 10.61 -19.62 9.21
N ASP A 34 9.62 -20.41 9.65
CA ASP A 34 9.67 -21.13 10.92
C ASP A 34 10.91 -22.03 10.99
N GLN A 35 11.09 -22.93 10.01
CA GLN A 35 12.23 -23.84 9.96
C GLN A 35 13.56 -23.07 9.95
N ALA A 36 13.73 -22.10 9.08
CA ALA A 36 14.96 -21.34 8.97
C ALA A 36 15.27 -20.51 10.24
N ALA A 37 14.24 -19.92 10.84
CA ALA A 37 14.39 -19.14 12.06
C ALA A 37 14.71 -19.99 13.29
N VAL A 38 14.10 -21.16 13.44
CA VAL A 38 14.41 -22.13 14.51
C VAL A 38 15.89 -22.50 14.47
N GLU A 39 16.43 -22.83 13.29
CA GLU A 39 17.83 -23.21 13.14
C GLU A 39 18.79 -22.09 13.57
N VAL A 40 18.46 -20.83 13.26
CA VAL A 40 19.26 -19.66 13.70
C VAL A 40 19.07 -19.38 15.19
N CYS A 41 17.84 -19.46 15.72
CA CYS A 41 17.57 -19.31 17.15
C CYS A 41 18.37 -20.27 18.00
N GLN A 42 18.62 -21.48 17.53
CA GLN A 42 19.36 -22.51 18.26
C GLN A 42 20.84 -22.18 18.48
N TYR A 43 21.39 -21.15 17.85
CA TYR A 43 22.66 -20.57 18.28
C TYR A 43 22.59 -19.93 19.68
N PHE A 44 21.40 -19.43 20.05
CA PHE A 44 21.17 -18.66 21.28
C PHE A 44 20.40 -19.45 22.35
N ASP A 45 19.34 -20.18 21.94
CA ASP A 45 18.50 -20.98 22.83
C ASP A 45 18.11 -22.28 22.14
N LYS A 46 18.59 -23.39 22.71
CA LYS A 46 18.31 -24.76 22.21
C LYS A 46 16.87 -25.22 22.44
N ASN A 47 16.11 -24.52 23.30
CA ASN A 47 14.72 -24.85 23.60
C ASN A 47 13.74 -24.32 22.56
N VAL A 48 14.21 -23.48 21.63
CA VAL A 48 13.37 -22.97 20.54
C VAL A 48 13.13 -24.10 19.53
N THR A 49 11.86 -24.47 19.40
CA THR A 49 11.38 -25.52 18.48
C THR A 49 10.36 -25.00 17.49
N LYS A 50 9.88 -23.76 17.66
CA LYS A 50 8.90 -23.10 16.80
C LYS A 50 9.15 -21.60 16.77
N VAL A 51 9.04 -21.00 15.59
CA VAL A 51 9.01 -19.55 15.39
C VAL A 51 7.79 -19.19 14.56
N ASN A 52 6.92 -18.37 15.11
CA ASN A 52 5.75 -17.87 14.41
C ASN A 52 6.05 -16.46 13.85
N ALA A 53 5.76 -16.23 12.57
CA ALA A 53 5.60 -14.90 12.06
C ALA A 53 4.28 -14.32 12.57
N THR A 54 4.31 -13.07 13.03
CA THR A 54 3.15 -12.36 13.56
C THR A 54 2.79 -11.20 12.66
N LEU A 55 1.51 -10.85 12.59
CA LEU A 55 0.96 -9.76 11.81
C LEU A 55 -0.07 -8.97 12.63
N GLY A 56 0.11 -7.66 12.69
CA GLY A 56 -0.92 -6.71 13.10
C GLY A 56 -1.19 -5.77 11.93
N TRP A 57 -2.35 -5.89 11.32
CA TRP A 57 -2.74 -5.00 10.23
C TRP A 57 -3.39 -3.73 10.77
N GLU A 58 -3.19 -2.62 10.06
CA GLU A 58 -3.87 -1.35 10.28
C GLU A 58 -4.74 -1.07 9.06
N GLN A 59 -6.07 -1.18 9.22
CA GLN A 59 -7.01 -1.03 8.11
C GLN A 59 -7.53 0.39 8.04
N GLU A 60 -7.01 1.17 7.08
CA GLU A 60 -7.58 2.45 6.73
C GLU A 60 -8.75 2.28 5.75
N TYR A 61 -9.71 3.21 5.81
CA TYR A 61 -10.89 3.21 4.95
C TYR A 61 -11.58 4.57 4.94
N PHE A 62 -12.41 4.82 3.91
CA PHE A 62 -13.33 5.95 3.88
C PHE A 62 -14.76 5.49 4.13
N LEU A 63 -15.55 6.36 4.76
CA LEU A 63 -17.00 6.21 4.85
C LEU A 63 -17.68 7.30 4.05
N ILE A 64 -18.71 6.94 3.27
CA ILE A 64 -19.58 7.91 2.62
C ILE A 64 -21.05 7.54 2.88
N ASP A 65 -21.91 8.53 2.82
CA ASP A 65 -23.35 8.32 2.94
C ASP A 65 -23.84 7.41 1.80
N GLN A 66 -24.70 6.45 2.11
CA GLN A 66 -25.20 5.48 1.14
C GLN A 66 -25.98 6.14 0.00
N ALA A 67 -26.70 7.23 0.26
CA ALA A 67 -27.45 7.93 -0.78
C ALA A 67 -26.49 8.59 -1.78
N LEU A 68 -25.40 9.21 -1.28
CA LEU A 68 -24.36 9.82 -2.12
C LEU A 68 -23.59 8.76 -2.93
N PHE A 69 -23.28 7.62 -2.31
CA PHE A 69 -22.67 6.48 -3.01
C PHE A 69 -23.53 6.00 -4.18
N ASN A 70 -24.84 5.83 -3.96
CA ASN A 70 -25.76 5.35 -4.98
C ASN A 70 -25.93 6.35 -6.13
N ALA A 71 -25.71 7.65 -5.88
CA ALA A 71 -25.77 8.72 -6.88
C ALA A 71 -24.47 8.88 -7.68
N ARG A 72 -23.42 8.08 -7.39
CA ARG A 72 -22.09 8.16 -8.02
C ARG A 72 -21.77 6.86 -8.75
N PRO A 73 -22.06 6.75 -10.07
CA PRO A 73 -21.76 5.54 -10.85
C PRO A 73 -20.28 5.15 -10.82
N ASP A 74 -19.37 6.12 -10.80
CA ASP A 74 -17.94 5.87 -10.73
C ASP A 74 -17.54 5.18 -9.42
N ILE A 75 -17.98 5.69 -8.28
CA ILE A 75 -17.68 5.05 -6.98
C ILE A 75 -18.35 3.68 -6.87
N LEU A 76 -19.60 3.55 -7.36
CA LEU A 76 -20.33 2.28 -7.34
C LEU A 76 -19.60 1.18 -8.12
N MET A 77 -19.03 1.49 -9.29
CA MET A 77 -18.44 0.51 -10.19
C MET A 77 -16.95 0.30 -9.97
N THR A 78 -16.21 1.31 -9.47
CA THR A 78 -14.74 1.26 -9.37
C THR A 78 -14.22 1.37 -7.94
N GLY A 79 -15.06 1.75 -6.98
CA GLY A 79 -14.66 2.03 -5.59
C GLY A 79 -13.99 3.40 -5.41
N ARG A 80 -13.84 4.20 -6.49
CA ARG A 80 -13.24 5.54 -6.44
C ARG A 80 -13.98 6.56 -7.28
N ALA A 81 -13.85 7.83 -6.91
CA ALA A 81 -14.32 8.93 -7.73
C ALA A 81 -13.38 9.15 -8.92
N LEU A 82 -13.85 8.85 -10.14
CA LEU A 82 -13.11 9.13 -11.37
C LEU A 82 -13.09 10.62 -11.68
N PHE A 83 -14.09 11.36 -11.21
CA PHE A 83 -14.30 12.79 -11.42
C PHE A 83 -14.59 13.49 -10.09
N GLY A 84 -14.36 14.78 -10.03
CA GLY A 84 -14.72 15.64 -8.91
C GLY A 84 -13.63 16.63 -8.57
N HIS A 85 -14.02 17.91 -8.51
CA HIS A 85 -13.16 19.00 -8.10
C HIS A 85 -12.93 18.98 -6.57
N ALA A 86 -11.72 19.34 -6.15
CA ALA A 86 -11.39 19.46 -4.73
C ALA A 86 -12.27 20.53 -4.06
N PRO A 87 -12.81 20.28 -2.85
CA PRO A 87 -13.59 21.27 -2.12
C PRO A 87 -12.68 22.40 -1.61
N ALA A 88 -13.28 23.56 -1.30
CA ALA A 88 -12.54 24.70 -0.75
C ALA A 88 -11.84 24.36 0.58
N LYS A 89 -12.46 23.51 1.40
CA LYS A 89 -11.87 22.90 2.58
C LYS A 89 -11.67 21.39 2.33
N GLY A 90 -10.44 20.92 2.49
CA GLY A 90 -10.08 19.51 2.49
C GLY A 90 -9.45 19.12 3.82
N GLN A 91 -8.18 18.70 3.79
CA GLN A 91 -7.41 18.26 4.96
C GLN A 91 -6.39 19.28 5.47
N GLN A 92 -6.38 20.52 4.94
CA GLN A 92 -5.33 21.50 5.18
C GLN A 92 -5.15 21.88 6.66
N LEU A 93 -6.21 21.79 7.46
CA LEU A 93 -6.20 22.17 8.88
C LEU A 93 -5.95 20.99 9.81
N GLU A 94 -5.89 19.76 9.28
CA GLU A 94 -5.76 18.51 10.05
C GLU A 94 -6.83 18.37 11.18
N ASP A 95 -7.92 19.11 11.05
CA ASP A 95 -8.99 19.21 12.06
C ASP A 95 -9.88 17.96 12.11
N HIS A 96 -9.83 17.09 11.10
CA HIS A 96 -10.43 15.77 11.17
C HIS A 96 -9.58 14.83 12.02
N TYR A 97 -8.27 14.76 11.79
CA TYR A 97 -7.35 13.88 12.53
C TYR A 97 -7.37 14.15 14.04
N PHE A 98 -7.35 15.42 14.44
CA PHE A 98 -7.39 15.85 15.85
C PHE A 98 -8.81 16.08 16.38
N GLY A 99 -9.84 15.87 15.55
CA GLY A 99 -11.25 16.07 15.90
C GLY A 99 -11.88 14.86 16.61
N SER A 100 -13.07 15.07 17.14
CA SER A 100 -13.90 13.98 17.62
C SER A 100 -14.44 13.14 16.46
N ILE A 101 -14.58 11.84 16.68
CA ILE A 101 -15.26 10.96 15.72
C ILE A 101 -16.75 11.36 15.71
N PRO A 102 -17.36 11.61 14.53
CA PRO A 102 -18.78 11.94 14.44
C PRO A 102 -19.65 10.83 15.08
N GLU A 103 -20.72 11.23 15.75
CA GLU A 103 -21.56 10.30 16.55
C GLU A 103 -22.06 9.11 15.71
N ARG A 104 -22.58 9.37 14.53
CA ARG A 104 -23.06 8.34 13.60
C ARG A 104 -21.95 7.36 13.18
N VAL A 105 -20.73 7.83 13.02
CA VAL A 105 -19.55 6.99 12.74
C VAL A 105 -19.14 6.20 13.98
N THR A 106 -19.22 6.80 15.16
CA THR A 106 -18.96 6.12 16.45
C THR A 106 -19.90 4.92 16.64
N GLU A 107 -21.18 5.06 16.31
CA GLU A 107 -22.16 3.96 16.38
C GLU A 107 -21.82 2.82 15.41
N PHE A 108 -21.44 3.14 14.17
CA PHE A 108 -20.94 2.17 13.21
C PHE A 108 -19.70 1.44 13.74
N MET A 109 -18.70 2.20 14.24
CA MET A 109 -17.46 1.64 14.78
C MET A 109 -17.71 0.75 15.99
N ARG A 110 -18.63 1.13 16.88
CA ARG A 110 -19.00 0.34 18.04
C ARG A 110 -19.64 -0.99 17.63
N GLU A 111 -20.54 -0.99 16.65
CA GLU A 111 -21.20 -2.22 16.20
C GLU A 111 -20.20 -3.18 15.55
N PHE A 112 -19.34 -2.69 14.64
CA PHE A 112 -18.38 -3.59 14.00
C PHE A 112 -17.34 -4.13 14.98
N GLU A 113 -16.90 -3.35 15.96
CA GLU A 113 -16.00 -3.82 17.03
C GLU A 113 -16.63 -4.96 17.84
N ILE A 114 -17.88 -4.78 18.30
CA ILE A 114 -18.58 -5.83 19.06
C ILE A 114 -18.76 -7.10 18.23
N GLU A 115 -19.18 -6.98 16.96
CA GLU A 115 -19.36 -8.13 16.08
C GLU A 115 -18.02 -8.79 15.71
N SER A 116 -16.93 -8.03 15.60
CA SER A 116 -15.58 -8.54 15.40
C SER A 116 -15.11 -9.36 16.60
N LEU A 117 -15.29 -8.85 17.82
CA LEU A 117 -14.94 -9.57 19.05
C LEU A 117 -15.72 -10.88 19.19
N LYS A 118 -16.99 -10.93 18.77
CA LYS A 118 -17.76 -12.18 18.72
C LYS A 118 -17.20 -13.21 17.75
N LEU A 119 -16.47 -12.77 16.72
CA LEU A 119 -15.77 -13.64 15.77
C LEU A 119 -14.36 -14.01 16.23
N GLY A 120 -13.90 -13.48 17.36
CA GLY A 120 -12.54 -13.65 17.87
C GLY A 120 -11.53 -12.68 17.25
N ILE A 121 -11.96 -11.69 16.47
CA ILE A 121 -11.09 -10.69 15.87
C ILE A 121 -10.80 -9.60 16.91
N PRO A 122 -9.54 -9.45 17.39
CA PRO A 122 -9.23 -8.61 18.54
C PRO A 122 -9.01 -7.14 18.16
N VAL A 123 -10.02 -6.50 17.56
CA VAL A 123 -9.97 -5.06 17.24
C VAL A 123 -9.87 -4.25 18.53
N THR A 124 -8.90 -3.34 18.59
CA THR A 124 -8.64 -2.53 19.80
C THR A 124 -8.55 -1.04 19.55
N THR A 125 -8.15 -0.66 18.33
CA THR A 125 -7.94 0.76 17.99
C THR A 125 -8.86 1.15 16.85
N ARG A 126 -9.44 2.34 16.96
CA ARG A 126 -10.22 3.02 15.93
C ARG A 126 -10.09 4.52 16.13
N HIS A 127 -9.80 5.23 15.05
CA HIS A 127 -9.60 6.69 15.11
C HIS A 127 -9.85 7.34 13.75
N ASN A 128 -9.85 8.69 13.75
CA ASN A 128 -9.87 9.48 12.54
C ASN A 128 -8.49 9.46 11.86
N GLU A 129 -8.49 9.42 10.54
CA GLU A 129 -7.33 9.68 9.70
C GLU A 129 -7.28 11.12 9.20
N VAL A 130 -6.23 11.49 8.45
CA VAL A 130 -5.98 12.88 8.08
C VAL A 130 -7.00 13.41 7.07
N ALA A 131 -7.41 12.59 6.10
CA ALA A 131 -8.42 13.02 5.13
C ALA A 131 -9.83 13.05 5.77
N PRO A 132 -10.67 14.02 5.41
CA PRO A 132 -12.06 14.04 5.86
C PRO A 132 -12.78 12.72 5.51
N ASN A 133 -13.57 12.21 6.43
CA ASN A 133 -14.26 10.91 6.34
C ASN A 133 -13.35 9.69 6.14
N GLN A 134 -12.07 9.81 6.43
CA GLN A 134 -11.11 8.71 6.51
C GLN A 134 -10.91 8.28 7.95
N PHE A 135 -10.87 6.96 8.16
CA PHE A 135 -10.77 6.33 9.47
C PHE A 135 -9.85 5.12 9.40
N GLU A 136 -9.41 4.67 10.58
CA GLU A 136 -8.60 3.47 10.73
C GLU A 136 -9.12 2.59 11.87
N CYS A 137 -8.91 1.26 11.72
CA CYS A 137 -9.00 0.32 12.83
C CYS A 137 -7.82 -0.66 12.79
N ALA A 138 -7.38 -1.08 13.99
CA ALA A 138 -6.28 -2.01 14.15
C ALA A 138 -6.58 -3.03 15.26
N PRO A 139 -6.15 -4.31 15.10
CA PRO A 139 -6.25 -5.35 16.13
C PRO A 139 -5.00 -5.41 16.99
N ILE A 140 -5.05 -6.22 18.05
CA ILE A 140 -3.86 -6.85 18.61
C ILE A 140 -3.29 -7.80 17.55
N PHE A 141 -1.96 -7.83 17.38
CA PHE A 141 -1.30 -8.72 16.44
C PHE A 141 -1.52 -10.21 16.80
N GLU A 142 -1.60 -11.04 15.77
CA GLU A 142 -1.80 -12.47 15.90
C GLU A 142 -0.77 -13.24 15.04
N GLU A 143 -0.86 -14.57 15.03
CA GLU A 143 -0.14 -15.39 14.06
C GLU A 143 -0.57 -14.95 12.65
N CYS A 144 0.39 -14.87 11.74
CA CYS A 144 0.24 -14.18 10.47
C CYS A 144 -0.92 -14.69 9.59
N ASN A 145 -1.12 -16.02 9.51
CA ASN A 145 -2.24 -16.58 8.75
C ASN A 145 -3.59 -16.28 9.41
N LEU A 146 -3.68 -16.39 10.75
CA LEU A 146 -4.89 -16.08 11.49
C LEU A 146 -5.24 -14.59 11.35
N ALA A 147 -4.26 -13.69 11.50
CA ALA A 147 -4.44 -12.27 11.32
C ALA A 147 -4.96 -11.92 9.92
N ASN A 148 -4.46 -12.60 8.89
CA ASN A 148 -4.94 -12.41 7.52
C ASN A 148 -6.39 -12.87 7.33
N ASP A 149 -6.76 -14.05 7.86
CA ASP A 149 -8.15 -14.53 7.83
C ASP A 149 -9.09 -13.56 8.55
N HIS A 150 -8.67 -13.06 9.71
CA HIS A 150 -9.43 -12.08 10.49
C HIS A 150 -9.60 -10.75 9.74
N ASN A 151 -8.58 -10.27 9.02
CA ASN A 151 -8.72 -9.06 8.21
C ASN A 151 -9.77 -9.22 7.09
N LEU A 152 -9.75 -10.35 6.37
CA LEU A 152 -10.71 -10.62 5.31
C LEU A 152 -12.15 -10.71 5.85
N LEU A 153 -12.34 -11.39 6.99
CA LEU A 153 -13.64 -11.45 7.66
C LEU A 153 -14.10 -10.08 8.15
N LEU A 154 -13.18 -9.27 8.69
CA LEU A 154 -13.48 -7.91 9.14
C LEU A 154 -13.96 -7.04 7.99
N MET A 155 -13.28 -7.06 6.84
CA MET A 155 -13.68 -6.24 5.69
C MET A 155 -15.12 -6.56 5.25
N ASP A 156 -15.48 -7.84 5.14
CA ASP A 156 -16.86 -8.26 4.83
C ASP A 156 -17.86 -7.81 5.91
N LEU A 157 -17.48 -7.94 7.18
CA LEU A 157 -18.29 -7.52 8.31
C LEU A 157 -18.54 -6.00 8.31
N MET A 158 -17.47 -5.22 8.10
CA MET A 158 -17.56 -3.76 8.06
C MET A 158 -18.47 -3.28 6.92
N GLU A 159 -18.40 -3.89 5.73
CA GLU A 159 -19.30 -3.56 4.62
C GLU A 159 -20.77 -3.82 4.96
N LYS A 160 -21.06 -4.94 5.62
CA LYS A 160 -22.42 -5.32 6.03
C LYS A 160 -22.96 -4.37 7.10
N ILE A 161 -22.14 -3.99 8.07
CA ILE A 161 -22.55 -3.09 9.16
C ILE A 161 -22.67 -1.65 8.66
N ALA A 162 -21.76 -1.18 7.80
CA ALA A 162 -21.85 0.15 7.21
C ALA A 162 -23.24 0.39 6.56
N ARG A 163 -23.76 -0.60 5.83
CA ARG A 163 -25.10 -0.53 5.22
C ARG A 163 -26.23 -0.37 6.24
N LYS A 164 -26.13 -0.97 7.43
CA LYS A 164 -27.13 -0.81 8.50
C LYS A 164 -27.16 0.62 9.03
N HIS A 165 -25.99 1.30 9.02
CA HIS A 165 -25.84 2.70 9.45
C HIS A 165 -26.02 3.71 8.31
N ASN A 166 -26.56 3.28 7.15
CA ASN A 166 -26.70 4.10 5.95
C ASN A 166 -25.37 4.68 5.46
N PHE A 167 -24.27 3.95 5.66
CA PHE A 167 -22.97 4.22 5.10
C PHE A 167 -22.56 3.18 4.05
N ARG A 168 -21.61 3.57 3.23
CA ARG A 168 -20.82 2.67 2.39
C ARG A 168 -19.35 2.88 2.73
N ILE A 169 -18.63 1.78 2.85
CA ILE A 169 -17.20 1.80 3.10
C ILE A 169 -16.44 1.73 1.77
N LEU A 170 -15.37 2.49 1.66
CA LEU A 170 -14.47 2.46 0.50
C LEU A 170 -13.11 1.96 0.95
N PHE A 171 -12.75 0.78 0.48
CA PHE A 171 -11.42 0.20 0.70
C PHE A 171 -10.45 0.51 -0.46
N HIS A 172 -10.88 1.23 -1.50
CA HIS A 172 -9.97 1.65 -2.56
C HIS A 172 -8.84 2.50 -1.99
N GLU A 173 -7.62 2.33 -2.49
CA GLU A 173 -6.41 2.99 -1.99
C GLU A 173 -6.43 4.52 -2.19
N LYS A 174 -7.15 5.02 -3.18
CA LYS A 174 -7.28 6.45 -3.47
C LYS A 174 -8.69 6.78 -3.97
N PRO A 175 -9.70 6.77 -3.08
CA PRO A 175 -11.08 7.01 -3.52
C PRO A 175 -11.33 8.45 -3.93
N PHE A 176 -10.57 9.41 -3.39
CA PHE A 176 -10.68 10.83 -3.72
C PHE A 176 -9.31 11.41 -4.05
N ALA A 177 -9.18 12.09 -5.18
CA ALA A 177 -7.97 12.81 -5.54
C ALA A 177 -7.78 14.06 -4.66
N GLY A 178 -6.52 14.43 -4.41
CA GLY A 178 -6.17 15.64 -3.66
C GLY A 178 -6.17 15.51 -2.14
N VAL A 179 -6.61 14.37 -1.59
CA VAL A 179 -6.53 14.04 -0.16
C VAL A 179 -5.76 12.75 0.05
N ASN A 180 -5.44 12.39 1.30
CA ASN A 180 -4.73 11.15 1.61
C ASN A 180 -5.44 9.93 1.03
N GLY A 181 -4.64 8.94 0.64
CA GLY A 181 -5.12 7.61 0.30
C GLY A 181 -5.13 6.69 1.52
N SER A 182 -5.69 5.50 1.36
CA SER A 182 -5.78 4.48 2.41
C SER A 182 -4.81 3.34 2.18
N GLY A 183 -4.11 2.95 3.24
CA GLY A 183 -3.25 1.80 3.30
C GLY A 183 -3.80 0.69 4.18
N LYS A 184 -3.04 -0.39 4.20
CA LYS A 184 -3.18 -1.49 5.16
C LYS A 184 -1.80 -1.81 5.67
N HIS A 185 -1.33 -1.05 6.67
CA HIS A 185 0.02 -1.24 7.18
C HIS A 185 0.17 -2.61 7.82
N ASN A 186 1.17 -3.36 7.40
CA ASN A 186 1.44 -4.69 7.92
C ASN A 186 2.57 -4.63 8.95
N ASN A 187 2.21 -4.67 10.23
CA ASN A 187 3.17 -4.78 11.33
C ASN A 187 3.60 -6.24 11.48
N TRP A 188 4.83 -6.53 11.06
CA TRP A 188 5.37 -7.89 11.01
C TRP A 188 6.50 -8.09 12.01
N SER A 189 6.51 -9.23 12.67
CA SER A 189 7.59 -9.68 13.56
C SER A 189 7.71 -11.20 13.59
N LEU A 190 8.71 -11.72 14.32
CA LEU A 190 8.94 -13.13 14.55
C LEU A 190 8.97 -13.41 16.05
N SER A 191 8.24 -14.42 16.50
CA SER A 191 8.13 -14.79 17.92
C SER A 191 8.42 -16.28 18.14
N THR A 192 9.26 -16.61 19.12
CA THR A 192 9.57 -17.99 19.48
C THR A 192 8.48 -18.61 20.35
N ASN A 193 8.43 -19.97 20.37
CA ASN A 193 7.59 -20.71 21.32
C ASN A 193 8.02 -20.51 22.79
N THR A 194 9.19 -19.93 23.05
CA THR A 194 9.68 -19.56 24.40
C THR A 194 9.28 -18.13 24.80
N GLY A 195 8.46 -17.44 23.99
CA GLY A 195 7.92 -16.10 24.29
C GLY A 195 8.87 -14.95 23.97
N VAL A 196 9.90 -15.16 23.16
CA VAL A 196 10.85 -14.11 22.77
C VAL A 196 10.45 -13.54 21.42
N ASN A 197 10.27 -12.21 21.35
CA ASN A 197 10.17 -11.47 20.10
C ASN A 197 11.58 -11.24 19.55
N LEU A 198 11.87 -11.79 18.35
CA LEU A 198 13.20 -11.78 17.75
C LEU A 198 13.61 -10.40 17.19
N LEU A 199 12.64 -9.51 17.00
CA LEU A 199 12.86 -8.13 16.58
C LEU A 199 12.78 -7.12 17.75
N ALA A 200 12.70 -7.61 18.99
CA ALA A 200 12.79 -6.78 20.18
C ALA A 200 14.18 -6.92 20.84
N PRO A 201 14.86 -5.83 21.16
CA PRO A 201 16.14 -5.89 21.88
C PRO A 201 15.94 -6.49 23.27
N GLY A 202 16.92 -7.26 23.69
CA GLY A 202 16.93 -7.90 24.99
C GLY A 202 17.68 -7.07 26.05
N LYS A 203 17.67 -7.58 27.29
CA LYS A 203 18.27 -6.87 28.45
C LYS A 203 19.77 -7.14 28.61
N ASN A 204 20.35 -8.01 27.83
CA ASN A 204 21.76 -8.41 27.95
C ASN A 204 22.43 -8.59 26.58
N PRO A 205 23.78 -8.58 26.50
CA PRO A 205 24.50 -8.68 25.23
C PRO A 205 24.15 -9.90 24.37
N LYS A 206 23.83 -11.04 24.97
CA LYS A 206 23.45 -12.27 24.24
C LYS A 206 22.10 -12.10 23.54
N SER A 207 21.09 -11.60 24.24
CA SER A 207 19.78 -11.34 23.66
C SER A 207 19.81 -10.19 22.65
N ASN A 208 20.70 -9.21 22.83
CA ASN A 208 20.91 -8.16 21.85
C ASN A 208 21.64 -8.66 20.60
N LEU A 209 22.58 -9.60 20.71
CA LEU A 209 23.19 -10.25 19.53
C LEU A 209 22.14 -11.07 18.76
N GLN A 210 21.22 -11.75 19.44
CA GLN A 210 20.09 -12.41 18.81
C GLN A 210 19.19 -11.43 18.08
N PHE A 211 18.81 -10.34 18.73
CA PHE A 211 18.05 -9.25 18.09
C PHE A 211 18.75 -8.72 16.84
N LEU A 212 20.04 -8.33 16.93
CA LEU A 212 20.83 -7.85 15.79
C LEU A 212 20.89 -8.88 14.66
N THR A 213 20.97 -10.17 14.99
CA THR A 213 20.98 -11.24 13.99
C THR A 213 19.71 -11.20 13.15
N PHE A 214 18.54 -11.20 13.75
CA PHE A 214 17.27 -11.16 13.01
C PHE A 214 17.04 -9.81 12.34
N PHE A 215 17.38 -8.73 13.01
CA PHE A 215 17.22 -7.36 12.51
C PHE A 215 18.04 -7.10 11.23
N VAL A 216 19.34 -7.40 11.26
CA VAL A 216 20.22 -7.19 10.09
C VAL A 216 19.86 -8.14 8.94
N ASN A 217 19.51 -9.39 9.24
CA ASN A 217 19.04 -10.32 8.21
C ASN A 217 17.75 -9.85 7.57
N THR A 218 16.83 -9.23 8.31
CA THR A 218 15.60 -8.64 7.74
C THR A 218 15.95 -7.51 6.76
N ILE A 219 16.84 -6.58 7.14
CA ILE A 219 17.26 -5.49 6.25
C ILE A 219 17.93 -6.03 4.97
N ASN A 220 18.78 -7.06 5.10
CA ASN A 220 19.42 -7.66 3.94
C ASN A 220 18.44 -8.42 3.04
N ALA A 221 17.46 -9.13 3.61
CA ALA A 221 16.40 -9.79 2.85
C ALA A 221 15.60 -8.78 2.00
N ILE A 222 15.27 -7.62 2.58
CA ILE A 222 14.59 -6.53 1.87
C ILE A 222 15.49 -5.96 0.77
N TYR A 223 16.78 -5.73 1.06
CA TYR A 223 17.73 -5.19 0.10
C TYR A 223 17.86 -6.08 -1.16
N ASP A 224 18.01 -7.37 -0.97
CA ASP A 224 18.17 -8.34 -2.06
C ASP A 224 16.91 -8.56 -2.89
N ASN A 225 15.75 -8.20 -2.36
CA ASN A 225 14.44 -8.50 -2.95
C ASN A 225 13.47 -7.30 -2.94
N ALA A 226 14.00 -6.07 -3.00
CA ALA A 226 13.21 -4.84 -2.99
C ALA A 226 12.17 -4.81 -4.12
N ASP A 227 12.56 -5.18 -5.34
CA ASP A 227 11.67 -5.21 -6.50
C ASP A 227 10.56 -6.27 -6.36
N LEU A 228 10.87 -7.41 -5.75
CA LEU A 228 9.87 -8.44 -5.49
C LEU A 228 8.85 -8.00 -4.42
N LEU A 229 9.30 -7.27 -3.38
CA LEU A 229 8.39 -6.63 -2.42
C LEU A 229 7.54 -5.55 -3.08
N ARG A 230 8.10 -4.76 -4.02
CA ARG A 230 7.32 -3.79 -4.79
C ARG A 230 6.25 -4.48 -5.65
N ALA A 231 6.57 -5.60 -6.28
CA ALA A 231 5.62 -6.40 -7.05
C ALA A 231 4.50 -6.98 -6.16
N ALA A 232 4.83 -7.42 -4.94
CA ALA A 232 3.87 -8.01 -4.01
C ALA A 232 2.76 -7.04 -3.55
N ILE A 233 2.98 -5.73 -3.68
CA ILE A 233 2.02 -4.68 -3.32
C ILE A 233 1.47 -3.93 -4.53
N ALA A 234 1.81 -4.38 -5.74
CA ALA A 234 1.39 -3.74 -6.98
C ALA A 234 -0.09 -3.99 -7.25
N SER A 235 -0.81 -2.91 -7.52
CA SER A 235 -2.19 -2.96 -8.01
C SER A 235 -2.56 -1.64 -8.66
N ALA A 236 -3.54 -1.65 -9.56
CA ALA A 236 -4.03 -0.43 -10.20
C ALA A 236 -4.48 0.63 -9.18
N GLY A 237 -5.11 0.21 -8.06
CA GLY A 237 -5.51 1.10 -6.96
C GLY A 237 -4.30 1.70 -6.23
N ASN A 238 -3.33 0.87 -5.90
CA ASN A 238 -2.14 1.30 -5.15
C ASN A 238 -1.20 2.20 -5.97
N ASP A 239 -1.23 2.10 -7.31
CA ASP A 239 -0.51 3.02 -8.21
C ASP A 239 -0.98 4.49 -8.05
N HIS A 240 -2.23 4.72 -7.64
CA HIS A 240 -2.75 6.06 -7.34
C HIS A 240 -2.34 6.58 -5.96
N ARG A 241 -2.05 5.69 -5.03
CA ARG A 241 -1.71 6.01 -3.64
C ARG A 241 -0.21 6.23 -3.45
N LEU A 242 0.64 5.32 -3.94
CA LEU A 242 2.08 5.35 -3.68
C LEU A 242 2.73 6.63 -4.22
N GLY A 243 3.49 7.32 -3.35
CA GLY A 243 4.16 8.57 -3.65
C GLY A 243 3.24 9.79 -3.73
N ALA A 244 1.97 9.68 -3.33
CA ALA A 244 1.01 10.79 -3.30
C ALA A 244 0.48 11.00 -1.88
N ASN A 245 0.43 12.27 -1.39
CA ASN A 245 -0.13 12.64 -0.09
C ASN A 245 0.26 11.65 1.03
N GLU A 246 1.22 11.84 1.81
CA GLU A 246 1.66 11.03 2.97
C GLU A 246 1.82 9.50 2.76
N ALA A 247 1.58 8.98 1.55
CA ALA A 247 1.86 7.59 1.24
C ALA A 247 3.35 7.37 0.89
N PRO A 248 3.95 6.23 1.28
CA PRO A 248 5.34 5.95 0.95
C PRO A 248 5.56 5.91 -0.57
N PRO A 249 6.77 6.25 -1.07
CA PRO A 249 7.07 6.19 -2.49
C PRO A 249 7.08 4.74 -3.01
N ALA A 250 7.06 4.57 -4.34
CA ALA A 250 7.20 3.27 -4.99
C ALA A 250 8.62 2.67 -4.88
N ILE A 251 9.51 3.31 -4.16
CA ILE A 251 10.90 2.88 -3.89
C ILE A 251 10.92 2.13 -2.57
N ILE A 252 11.24 0.84 -2.61
CA ILE A 252 11.39 0.05 -1.38
C ILE A 252 12.70 0.44 -0.69
N SER A 253 12.59 0.95 0.52
CA SER A 253 13.69 1.33 1.41
C SER A 253 13.32 1.01 2.86
N ALA A 254 14.31 1.00 3.75
CA ALA A 254 14.14 0.66 5.15
C ALA A 254 14.52 1.85 6.06
N PHE A 255 13.58 2.26 6.91
CA PHE A 255 13.82 3.19 8.00
C PHE A 255 14.12 2.42 9.29
N ILE A 256 15.20 2.76 9.96
CA ILE A 256 15.61 2.13 11.23
C ILE A 256 15.90 3.14 12.36
N GLY A 257 15.85 4.41 12.07
CA GLY A 257 16.22 5.50 12.95
C GLY A 257 17.73 5.81 12.94
N THR A 258 18.05 7.09 13.10
CA THR A 258 19.42 7.60 12.99
C THR A 258 20.38 6.94 13.97
N GLN A 259 19.93 6.62 15.18
CA GLN A 259 20.77 6.02 16.22
C GLN A 259 21.11 4.55 15.94
N LEU A 260 20.15 3.74 15.46
CA LEU A 260 20.43 2.36 15.03
C LEU A 260 21.30 2.37 13.77
N SER A 261 21.09 3.30 12.84
CA SER A 261 21.97 3.47 11.67
C SER A 261 23.42 3.76 12.10
N ALA A 262 23.63 4.66 13.05
CA ALA A 262 24.94 4.95 13.59
C ALA A 262 25.59 3.74 14.28
N LEU A 263 24.80 2.97 15.04
CA LEU A 263 25.27 1.72 15.67
C LEU A 263 25.70 0.69 14.64
N LEU A 264 24.93 0.50 13.55
CA LEU A 264 25.30 -0.42 12.49
C LEU A 264 26.57 0.03 11.75
N ASP A 265 26.75 1.34 11.55
CA ASP A 265 27.96 1.89 10.95
C ASP A 265 29.20 1.71 11.86
N ASP A 266 29.02 1.82 13.18
CA ASP A 266 30.07 1.50 14.16
C ASP A 266 30.44 0.03 14.14
N LEU A 267 29.47 -0.87 14.09
CA LEU A 267 29.71 -2.31 13.96
C LEU A 267 30.39 -2.67 12.63
N GLU A 268 30.03 -2.00 11.54
CA GLU A 268 30.69 -2.17 10.23
C GLU A 268 32.21 -1.87 10.31
N GLN A 269 32.60 -0.85 11.06
CA GLN A 269 34.00 -0.41 11.16
C GLN A 269 34.80 -1.21 12.18
N ASN A 270 34.20 -1.58 13.32
CA ASN A 270 34.90 -2.12 14.47
C ASN A 270 35.01 -3.66 14.50
N VAL A 271 34.23 -4.38 13.71
CA VAL A 271 34.39 -5.83 13.55
C VAL A 271 35.58 -6.12 12.63
N LYS A 272 36.70 -6.58 13.20
CA LYS A 272 37.91 -6.88 12.45
C LYS A 272 37.78 -8.18 11.64
N ALA A 273 38.26 -8.16 10.40
CA ALA A 273 38.28 -9.33 9.52
C ALA A 273 39.17 -10.48 10.07
N GLY A 274 40.21 -10.15 10.84
CA GLY A 274 41.10 -11.10 11.49
C GLY A 274 40.59 -11.61 12.84
N LYS A 275 41.47 -12.29 13.60
CA LYS A 275 41.11 -12.79 14.96
C LYS A 275 40.95 -11.59 15.90
N MET A 276 39.76 -11.48 16.52
CA MET A 276 39.46 -10.39 17.46
C MET A 276 40.17 -10.62 18.80
N THR A 277 40.74 -9.57 19.34
CA THR A 277 41.36 -9.57 20.68
C THR A 277 40.28 -9.61 21.77
N PRO A 278 40.60 -9.98 23.02
CA PRO A 278 39.65 -9.90 24.14
C PRO A 278 39.11 -8.48 24.35
N GLN A 279 39.90 -7.46 24.05
CA GLN A 279 39.55 -6.05 24.18
C GLN A 279 38.53 -5.65 23.11
N ASP A 280 38.75 -6.02 21.84
CA ASP A 280 37.79 -5.81 20.74
C ASP A 280 36.41 -6.44 21.05
N LYS A 281 36.42 -7.67 21.59
CA LYS A 281 35.19 -8.39 21.99
C LYS A 281 34.44 -7.71 23.14
N THR A 282 35.18 -7.10 24.08
CA THR A 282 34.57 -6.38 25.21
C THR A 282 33.93 -5.07 24.74
N GLU A 283 34.59 -4.33 23.87
CA GLU A 283 34.10 -3.07 23.31
C GLU A 283 32.81 -3.31 22.49
N LEU A 284 32.81 -4.31 21.63
CA LEU A 284 31.61 -4.71 20.87
C LEU A 284 30.43 -5.11 21.78
N LYS A 285 30.69 -5.86 22.86
CA LYS A 285 29.67 -6.21 23.85
C LYS A 285 29.09 -5.00 24.56
N LEU A 286 29.91 -4.00 24.86
CA LEU A 286 29.46 -2.73 25.46
C LEU A 286 28.57 -1.94 24.51
N ASN A 287 28.94 -1.85 23.22
CA ASN A 287 28.15 -1.15 22.21
C ASN A 287 26.79 -1.85 21.97
N ILE A 288 26.77 -3.16 21.84
CA ILE A 288 25.55 -3.97 21.73
C ILE A 288 24.65 -3.79 22.97
N GLY A 289 25.25 -3.65 24.16
CA GLY A 289 24.52 -3.42 25.42
C GLY A 289 23.73 -2.11 25.47
N LYS A 290 24.05 -1.10 24.62
CA LYS A 290 23.36 0.20 24.56
C LYS A 290 22.07 0.19 23.74
N ILE A 291 21.77 -0.87 22.98
CA ILE A 291 20.62 -0.91 22.07
C ILE A 291 19.29 -0.58 22.76
N PRO A 292 18.94 -1.12 23.95
CA PRO A 292 17.69 -0.77 24.61
C PRO A 292 17.51 0.73 24.92
N GLN A 293 18.61 1.45 25.19
CA GLN A 293 18.59 2.89 25.44
C GLN A 293 18.37 3.69 24.16
N ILE A 294 18.97 3.23 23.06
CA ILE A 294 18.85 3.84 21.73
C ILE A 294 17.39 3.80 21.23
N LEU A 295 16.66 2.71 21.50
CA LEU A 295 15.29 2.54 21.03
C LEU A 295 14.24 3.39 21.82
N LEU A 296 14.62 3.99 22.92
CA LEU A 296 13.75 4.91 23.68
C LEU A 296 13.65 6.29 23.01
N ASP A 297 14.54 6.60 22.07
CA ASP A 297 14.57 7.87 21.36
C ASP A 297 13.74 7.78 20.08
N ASN A 298 12.49 8.30 20.13
CA ASN A 298 11.53 8.25 19.03
C ASN A 298 11.77 9.39 18.04
N THR A 299 12.31 9.07 16.86
CA THR A 299 12.27 9.95 15.69
C THR A 299 10.97 9.77 14.90
N ASP A 300 10.47 10.86 14.28
CA ASP A 300 9.26 10.86 13.44
C ASP A 300 9.41 9.91 12.25
N ARG A 301 8.52 8.90 12.17
CA ARG A 301 8.54 7.80 11.19
C ARG A 301 7.71 8.08 9.94
N ASN A 302 6.85 9.10 9.99
CA ASN A 302 5.73 9.23 9.06
C ASN A 302 6.11 9.60 7.63
N ARG A 303 7.36 9.99 7.37
CA ARG A 303 7.79 10.54 6.07
C ARG A 303 8.97 9.82 5.42
N THR A 304 9.32 8.62 5.87
CA THR A 304 10.60 8.03 5.48
C THR A 304 10.45 6.91 4.45
N SER A 305 10.35 5.68 4.89
CA SER A 305 10.46 4.50 4.05
C SER A 305 9.20 3.65 4.08
N PRO A 306 8.90 2.91 3.01
CA PRO A 306 7.80 1.95 2.98
C PRO A 306 7.93 0.83 4.00
N PHE A 307 9.15 0.54 4.47
CA PHE A 307 9.45 -0.50 5.45
C PHE A 307 10.17 0.12 6.65
N ALA A 308 9.46 0.30 7.76
CA ALA A 308 9.94 1.03 8.93
C ALA A 308 10.05 0.15 10.17
N PHE A 309 11.21 0.21 10.86
CA PHE A 309 11.37 -0.42 12.17
C PHE A 309 10.74 0.43 13.27
N THR A 310 9.89 -0.18 14.11
CA THR A 310 9.12 0.52 15.13
C THR A 310 9.44 0.03 16.56
N GLY A 311 10.68 -0.44 16.77
CA GLY A 311 11.20 -0.82 18.09
C GLY A 311 11.11 -2.31 18.42
N ASN A 312 10.12 -3.03 17.92
CA ASN A 312 9.96 -4.48 18.14
C ASN A 312 9.33 -5.21 16.96
N LYS A 313 9.17 -4.52 15.84
CA LYS A 313 8.57 -5.04 14.60
C LYS A 313 8.96 -4.15 13.43
N PHE A 314 8.79 -4.65 12.23
CA PHE A 314 8.80 -3.84 11.02
C PHE A 314 7.37 -3.60 10.55
N GLU A 315 7.09 -2.37 10.16
CA GLU A 315 5.84 -1.92 9.57
C GLU A 315 6.02 -1.80 8.05
N PHE A 316 5.32 -2.62 7.28
CA PHE A 316 5.27 -2.50 5.82
C PHE A 316 4.09 -1.63 5.41
N ARG A 317 4.36 -0.33 5.19
CA ARG A 317 3.38 0.74 5.00
C ARG A 317 2.82 0.83 3.59
N ALA A 318 3.46 0.18 2.63
CA ALA A 318 3.12 0.28 1.21
C ALA A 318 2.00 -0.66 0.76
N VAL A 319 1.46 -1.50 1.63
CA VAL A 319 0.32 -2.39 1.32
C VAL A 319 -0.94 -1.55 1.17
N GLY A 320 -1.71 -1.79 0.11
CA GLY A 320 -2.95 -1.07 -0.17
C GLY A 320 -4.11 -1.52 0.71
N SER A 321 -5.05 -0.62 1.00
CA SER A 321 -6.19 -0.89 1.89
C SER A 321 -7.15 -1.96 1.38
N SER A 322 -7.28 -2.14 0.07
CA SER A 322 -8.10 -3.21 -0.54
C SER A 322 -7.39 -4.56 -0.63
N ALA A 323 -6.05 -4.59 -0.40
CA ALA A 323 -5.24 -5.77 -0.64
C ALA A 323 -5.49 -6.88 0.39
N ASN A 324 -5.27 -8.12 -0.05
CA ASN A 324 -5.08 -9.26 0.84
C ASN A 324 -3.66 -9.20 1.41
N CYS A 325 -3.51 -9.20 2.75
CA CYS A 325 -2.20 -9.17 3.40
C CYS A 325 -1.29 -10.33 2.97
N SER A 326 -1.86 -11.46 2.54
CA SER A 326 -1.08 -12.62 2.11
C SER A 326 -0.10 -12.31 1.00
N SER A 327 -0.42 -11.44 0.04
CA SER A 327 0.49 -11.11 -1.08
C SER A 327 1.84 -10.59 -0.57
N ALA A 328 1.82 -9.61 0.32
CA ALA A 328 3.02 -9.06 0.94
C ALA A 328 3.69 -10.07 1.89
N MET A 329 2.91 -10.82 2.67
CA MET A 329 3.43 -11.75 3.68
C MET A 329 4.03 -13.02 3.07
N ILE A 330 3.53 -13.51 1.95
CA ILE A 330 4.15 -14.62 1.19
C ILE A 330 5.58 -14.22 0.81
N VAL A 331 5.75 -13.06 0.19
CA VAL A 331 7.06 -12.59 -0.26
C VAL A 331 7.98 -12.34 0.94
N LEU A 332 7.53 -11.58 1.94
CA LEU A 332 8.35 -11.20 3.09
C LEU A 332 8.85 -12.43 3.87
N ASN A 333 7.98 -13.40 4.15
CA ASN A 333 8.38 -14.61 4.87
C ASN A 333 9.28 -15.52 4.02
N THR A 334 9.08 -15.59 2.69
CA THR A 334 9.92 -16.38 1.80
C THR A 334 11.34 -15.81 1.70
N ILE A 335 11.48 -14.50 1.49
CA ILE A 335 12.81 -13.85 1.41
C ILE A 335 13.55 -13.93 2.74
N MET A 336 12.81 -13.81 3.86
CA MET A 336 13.38 -13.96 5.18
C MET A 336 13.86 -15.40 5.45
N ALA A 337 13.07 -16.40 5.05
CA ALA A 337 13.47 -17.82 5.17
C ALA A 337 14.77 -18.11 4.40
N LYS A 338 14.86 -17.65 3.15
CA LYS A 338 16.06 -17.79 2.32
C LYS A 338 17.26 -17.10 2.96
N GLN A 339 17.09 -15.86 3.39
CA GLN A 339 18.16 -15.08 4.01
C GLN A 339 18.69 -15.74 5.29
N LEU A 340 17.82 -16.28 6.15
CA LEU A 340 18.23 -16.98 7.37
C LEU A 340 18.96 -18.30 7.08
N LYS A 341 18.55 -19.07 6.05
CA LYS A 341 19.28 -20.26 5.60
C LYS A 341 20.69 -19.91 5.11
N ASP A 342 20.81 -18.88 4.27
CA ASP A 342 22.11 -18.43 3.76
C ASP A 342 23.02 -17.92 4.88
N PHE A 343 22.46 -17.14 5.80
CA PHE A 343 23.17 -16.67 6.99
C PHE A 343 23.69 -17.84 7.82
N LYS A 344 22.83 -18.81 8.12
CA LYS A 344 23.23 -20.00 8.89
C LYS A 344 24.35 -20.76 8.20
N LYS A 345 24.25 -21.01 6.91
CA LYS A 345 25.29 -21.67 6.11
C LYS A 345 26.64 -20.93 6.18
N SER A 346 26.62 -19.61 6.11
CA SER A 346 27.81 -18.78 6.17
C SER A 346 28.44 -18.81 7.56
N VAL A 347 27.64 -18.73 8.62
CA VAL A 347 28.10 -18.79 10.02
C VAL A 347 28.68 -20.17 10.33
N ASP A 348 28.01 -21.27 9.96
CA ASP A 348 28.50 -22.63 10.18
C ASP A 348 29.85 -22.84 9.47
N ALA A 349 29.99 -22.37 8.22
CA ALA A 349 31.26 -22.46 7.50
C ALA A 349 32.43 -21.70 8.18
N ARG A 350 32.15 -20.63 8.93
CA ARG A 350 33.16 -19.92 9.76
C ARG A 350 33.49 -20.69 11.02
N ILE A 351 32.50 -21.28 11.68
CA ILE A 351 32.67 -22.14 12.87
C ILE A 351 33.52 -23.34 12.51
N ASP A 352 33.28 -23.99 11.38
CA ASP A 352 34.04 -25.15 10.88
C ASP A 352 35.53 -24.77 10.60
N LYS A 353 35.82 -23.51 10.31
CA LYS A 353 37.18 -22.98 10.17
C LYS A 353 37.83 -22.60 11.51
N GLY A 354 37.17 -22.86 12.64
CA GLY A 354 37.69 -22.65 13.99
C GLY A 354 37.36 -21.28 14.61
N GLU A 355 36.46 -20.50 14.04
CA GLU A 355 35.97 -19.27 14.67
C GLU A 355 35.00 -19.63 15.82
N SER A 356 34.99 -18.81 16.89
CA SER A 356 33.97 -18.99 17.92
C SER A 356 32.61 -18.56 17.37
N LYS A 357 31.51 -19.17 17.85
CA LYS A 357 30.16 -18.91 17.38
C LYS A 357 29.80 -17.41 17.34
N ASP A 358 30.03 -16.68 18.43
CA ASP A 358 29.68 -15.26 18.51
C ASP A 358 30.54 -14.40 17.56
N GLU A 359 31.80 -14.77 17.34
CA GLU A 359 32.69 -14.11 16.38
C GLU A 359 32.27 -14.37 14.94
N ALA A 360 31.89 -15.61 14.61
CA ALA A 360 31.36 -15.99 13.30
C ALA A 360 30.07 -15.21 12.97
N ILE A 361 29.16 -15.10 13.94
CA ILE A 361 27.93 -14.30 13.80
C ILE A 361 28.25 -12.83 13.55
N LEU A 362 29.09 -12.21 14.38
CA LEU A 362 29.43 -10.78 14.25
C LEU A 362 30.10 -10.44 12.91
N LYS A 363 31.01 -11.29 12.43
CA LYS A 363 31.65 -11.11 11.14
C LYS A 363 30.68 -11.24 9.97
N GLU A 364 29.74 -12.18 10.06
CA GLU A 364 28.72 -12.32 9.02
C GLU A 364 27.75 -11.15 9.04
N LEU A 365 27.34 -10.66 10.22
CA LEU A 365 26.54 -9.45 10.34
C LEU A 365 27.23 -8.22 9.74
N GLN A 366 28.56 -8.07 9.94
CA GLN A 366 29.32 -6.99 9.31
C GLN A 366 29.23 -7.03 7.78
N VAL A 367 29.34 -8.21 7.18
CA VAL A 367 29.22 -8.39 5.73
C VAL A 367 27.84 -7.95 5.26
N LEU A 368 26.78 -8.38 5.96
CA LEU A 368 25.40 -8.03 5.63
C LEU A 368 25.09 -6.54 5.82
N ILE A 369 25.58 -5.93 6.92
CA ILE A 369 25.43 -4.48 7.20
C ILE A 369 26.03 -3.67 6.06
N LYS A 370 27.25 -4.00 5.64
CA LYS A 370 27.94 -3.32 4.54
C LYS A 370 27.18 -3.47 3.22
N ARG A 371 26.71 -4.69 2.93
CA ARG A 371 26.00 -5.02 1.69
C ARG A 371 24.66 -4.28 1.57
N SER A 372 23.88 -4.26 2.63
CA SER A 372 22.53 -3.68 2.66
C SER A 372 22.48 -2.20 3.05
N LYS A 373 23.64 -1.53 3.14
CA LYS A 373 23.73 -0.12 3.57
C LYS A 373 22.89 0.83 2.71
N THR A 374 22.84 0.60 1.41
CA THR A 374 22.20 1.48 0.43
C THR A 374 20.69 1.52 0.55
N ILE A 375 20.04 0.49 1.14
CA ILE A 375 18.58 0.46 1.30
C ILE A 375 18.10 1.26 2.53
N ARG A 376 19.01 1.57 3.48
CA ARG A 376 18.67 2.34 4.67
C ARG A 376 18.46 3.81 4.31
N PHE A 377 17.32 4.38 4.73
CA PHE A 377 16.98 5.76 4.46
C PHE A 377 16.24 6.40 5.64
N GLU A 378 16.73 7.53 6.11
CA GLU A 378 16.27 8.27 7.29
C GLU A 378 15.69 9.66 6.95
N GLY A 379 15.64 10.00 5.65
CA GLY A 379 15.24 11.31 5.18
C GLY A 379 13.76 11.41 4.80
N ASN A 380 13.39 12.51 4.11
CA ASN A 380 12.04 12.70 3.58
C ASN A 380 11.83 11.89 2.29
N GLY A 381 11.07 10.82 2.36
CA GLY A 381 10.73 9.94 1.23
C GLY A 381 9.81 10.56 0.18
N TYR A 382 9.20 11.71 0.45
CA TYR A 382 8.28 12.39 -0.47
C TYR A 382 8.95 13.43 -1.37
N GLY A 383 10.21 13.78 -1.11
CA GLY A 383 10.96 14.77 -1.90
C GLY A 383 11.52 14.18 -3.19
N ASP A 384 11.59 14.99 -4.24
CA ASP A 384 12.21 14.61 -5.51
C ASP A 384 13.70 14.27 -5.34
N GLU A 385 14.36 14.85 -4.33
CA GLU A 385 15.74 14.55 -3.99
C GLU A 385 15.94 13.06 -3.63
N TRP A 386 14.95 12.44 -2.97
CA TRP A 386 15.00 11.02 -2.67
C TRP A 386 14.96 10.15 -3.92
N VAL A 387 14.16 10.51 -4.91
CA VAL A 387 14.10 9.77 -6.18
C VAL A 387 15.47 9.76 -6.86
N VAL A 388 16.14 10.91 -6.92
CA VAL A 388 17.49 11.05 -7.50
C VAL A 388 18.53 10.28 -6.68
N GLU A 389 18.45 10.35 -5.36
CA GLU A 389 19.36 9.64 -4.45
C GLU A 389 19.17 8.11 -4.53
N ALA A 390 17.93 7.65 -4.58
CA ALA A 390 17.61 6.23 -4.71
C ALA A 390 18.16 5.62 -6.00
N GLU A 391 18.04 6.34 -7.12
CA GLU A 391 18.61 5.94 -8.41
C GLU A 391 20.15 5.80 -8.31
N LYS A 392 20.85 6.76 -7.69
CA LYS A 392 22.30 6.68 -7.45
C LYS A 392 22.68 5.49 -6.57
N ARG A 393 21.82 5.08 -5.65
CA ARG A 393 22.00 3.90 -4.79
C ARG A 393 21.64 2.58 -5.50
N GLY A 394 21.13 2.63 -6.73
CA GLY A 394 20.68 1.47 -7.49
C GLY A 394 19.33 0.91 -7.03
N LEU A 395 18.49 1.71 -6.35
CA LEU A 395 17.15 1.33 -5.93
C LEU A 395 16.14 1.65 -7.03
N SER A 396 15.28 0.71 -7.36
CA SER A 396 14.28 0.85 -8.41
C SER A 396 13.10 1.71 -7.98
N ASN A 397 12.52 2.45 -8.93
CA ASN A 397 11.31 3.25 -8.74
C ASN A 397 10.24 2.86 -9.78
N HIS A 398 9.62 1.71 -9.59
CA HIS A 398 8.53 1.24 -10.46
C HIS A 398 7.21 1.89 -10.03
N LYS A 399 6.88 3.03 -10.68
CA LYS A 399 5.68 3.83 -10.35
C LYS A 399 4.35 3.16 -10.70
N ASP A 400 4.36 2.21 -11.63
CA ASP A 400 3.17 1.52 -12.10
C ASP A 400 3.27 0.00 -11.93
N THR A 401 2.10 -0.62 -11.83
CA THR A 401 1.95 -2.05 -11.65
C THR A 401 2.53 -2.87 -12.80
N PRO A 402 2.29 -2.58 -14.11
CA PRO A 402 2.83 -3.40 -15.18
C PRO A 402 4.36 -3.50 -15.17
N ARG A 403 5.06 -2.41 -14.80
CA ARG A 403 6.53 -2.43 -14.70
C ARG A 403 7.01 -3.14 -13.45
N ALA A 404 6.31 -2.99 -12.33
CA ALA A 404 6.65 -3.68 -11.09
C ALA A 404 6.51 -5.21 -11.22
N LEU A 405 5.49 -5.70 -11.93
CA LEU A 405 5.23 -7.14 -12.10
C LEU A 405 6.28 -7.87 -12.95
N LYS A 406 7.12 -7.17 -13.72
CA LYS A 406 8.15 -7.79 -14.55
C LYS A 406 9.17 -8.61 -13.77
N ILE A 407 9.39 -8.29 -12.50
CA ILE A 407 10.33 -9.04 -11.65
C ILE A 407 9.97 -10.53 -11.51
N TRP A 408 8.69 -10.90 -11.70
CA TRP A 408 8.26 -12.29 -11.65
C TRP A 408 8.86 -13.17 -12.77
N ASP A 409 9.41 -12.56 -13.84
CA ASP A 409 10.13 -13.25 -14.92
C ASP A 409 11.59 -13.54 -14.57
N ASP A 410 12.12 -12.95 -13.50
CA ASP A 410 13.51 -13.18 -13.11
C ASP A 410 13.67 -14.62 -12.59
N LYS A 411 14.59 -15.34 -13.23
CA LYS A 411 14.97 -16.70 -12.81
C LYS A 411 15.34 -16.76 -11.32
N LYS A 412 15.98 -15.71 -10.77
CA LYS A 412 16.32 -15.63 -9.35
C LYS A 412 15.07 -15.71 -8.46
N VAL A 413 13.96 -15.15 -8.91
CA VAL A 413 12.68 -15.19 -8.19
C VAL A 413 12.08 -16.59 -8.24
N ALA A 414 12.08 -17.24 -9.40
CA ALA A 414 11.61 -18.62 -9.53
C ALA A 414 12.46 -19.57 -8.66
N ASP A 415 13.79 -19.47 -8.75
CA ASP A 415 14.72 -20.27 -7.96
C ASP A 415 14.50 -20.06 -6.43
N LEU A 416 14.23 -18.82 -6.00
CA LEU A 416 13.91 -18.48 -4.60
C LEU A 416 12.67 -19.23 -4.10
N PHE A 417 11.56 -19.13 -4.83
CA PHE A 417 10.29 -19.74 -4.42
C PHE A 417 10.32 -21.26 -4.47
N GLU A 418 11.01 -21.86 -5.44
CA GLU A 418 11.21 -23.31 -5.55
C GLU A 418 12.12 -23.82 -4.43
N GLU A 419 13.26 -23.16 -4.13
CA GLU A 419 14.17 -23.53 -3.06
C GLU A 419 13.49 -23.50 -1.68
N MET A 420 12.60 -22.53 -1.47
CA MET A 420 11.83 -22.41 -0.23
C MET A 420 10.56 -23.28 -0.23
N ASN A 421 10.29 -24.00 -1.30
CA ASN A 421 9.10 -24.85 -1.48
C ASN A 421 7.77 -24.09 -1.25
N VAL A 422 7.69 -22.83 -1.70
CA VAL A 422 6.51 -21.98 -1.54
C VAL A 422 5.64 -21.98 -2.78
N LEU A 423 6.23 -21.72 -3.95
CA LEU A 423 5.57 -21.76 -5.26
C LEU A 423 6.48 -22.44 -6.28
N SER A 424 5.90 -23.24 -7.16
CA SER A 424 6.55 -23.75 -8.36
C SER A 424 6.63 -22.68 -9.46
N ALA A 425 7.50 -22.88 -10.43
CA ALA A 425 7.60 -21.99 -11.60
C ALA A 425 6.25 -21.81 -12.32
N ARG A 426 5.48 -22.90 -12.44
CA ARG A 426 4.14 -22.89 -13.05
C ARG A 426 3.13 -22.03 -12.27
N GLU A 427 3.15 -22.14 -10.92
CA GLU A 427 2.29 -21.32 -10.06
C GLU A 427 2.66 -19.84 -10.13
N LEU A 428 3.96 -19.51 -10.24
CA LEU A 428 4.44 -18.13 -10.40
C LEU A 428 3.99 -17.53 -11.73
N GLU A 429 4.16 -18.26 -12.82
CA GLU A 429 3.74 -17.82 -14.16
C GLU A 429 2.23 -17.53 -14.20
N ALA A 430 1.42 -18.46 -13.68
CA ALA A 430 -0.03 -18.28 -13.63
C ALA A 430 -0.44 -17.04 -12.79
N ARG A 431 0.22 -16.80 -11.66
CA ARG A 431 -0.06 -15.63 -10.80
C ARG A 431 0.33 -14.32 -11.49
N LYS A 432 1.48 -14.28 -12.13
CA LYS A 432 1.91 -13.12 -12.92
C LYS A 432 0.88 -12.76 -13.99
N GLU A 433 0.42 -13.75 -14.74
CA GLU A 433 -0.58 -13.55 -15.80
C GLU A 433 -1.89 -13.01 -15.22
N ILE A 434 -2.38 -13.59 -14.12
CA ILE A 434 -3.58 -13.13 -13.41
C ILE A 434 -3.44 -11.67 -12.94
N GLU A 435 -2.28 -11.27 -12.41
CA GLU A 435 -2.08 -9.89 -11.95
C GLU A 435 -2.05 -8.88 -13.12
N PHE A 436 -1.45 -9.23 -14.25
CA PHE A 436 -1.56 -8.41 -15.46
C PHE A 436 -3.00 -8.30 -15.97
N GLU A 437 -3.74 -9.40 -15.99
CA GLU A 437 -5.15 -9.40 -16.39
C GLU A 437 -6.01 -8.56 -15.44
N ASN A 438 -5.81 -8.68 -14.13
CA ASN A 438 -6.50 -7.88 -13.12
C ASN A 438 -6.25 -6.37 -13.33
N TYR A 439 -5.00 -5.98 -13.62
CA TYR A 439 -4.67 -4.61 -13.95
C TYR A 439 -5.45 -4.13 -15.18
N VAL A 440 -5.40 -4.91 -16.27
CA VAL A 440 -6.11 -4.59 -17.52
C VAL A 440 -7.60 -4.43 -17.27
N LEU A 441 -8.23 -5.36 -16.56
CA LEU A 441 -9.67 -5.33 -16.28
C LEU A 441 -10.07 -4.07 -15.50
N LYS A 442 -9.30 -3.68 -14.48
CA LYS A 442 -9.59 -2.47 -13.69
C LYS A 442 -9.51 -1.20 -14.55
N ILE A 443 -8.41 -1.00 -15.28
CA ILE A 443 -8.27 0.17 -16.16
C ILE A 443 -9.29 0.14 -17.31
N GLN A 444 -9.65 -1.04 -17.81
CA GLN A 444 -10.69 -1.18 -18.83
C GLN A 444 -12.07 -0.76 -18.32
N ILE A 445 -12.45 -1.14 -17.09
CA ILE A 445 -13.71 -0.74 -16.47
C ILE A 445 -13.73 0.79 -16.32
N GLU A 446 -12.67 1.37 -15.74
CA GLU A 446 -12.56 2.82 -15.57
C GLU A 446 -12.65 3.58 -16.88
N SER A 447 -11.89 3.18 -17.90
CA SER A 447 -11.90 3.85 -19.21
C SER A 447 -13.26 3.79 -19.91
N ARG A 448 -13.97 2.66 -19.80
CA ARG A 448 -15.32 2.54 -20.35
C ARG A 448 -16.31 3.45 -19.63
N LEU A 449 -16.21 3.47 -18.32
CA LEU A 449 -17.10 4.30 -17.49
C LEU A 449 -16.85 5.79 -17.70
N MET A 450 -15.58 6.20 -17.81
CA MET A 450 -15.23 7.60 -18.14
C MET A 450 -15.82 8.05 -19.48
N GLY A 451 -15.75 7.18 -20.50
CA GLY A 451 -16.37 7.45 -21.80
C GLY A 451 -17.89 7.58 -21.72
N ASP A 452 -18.53 6.67 -20.99
CA ASP A 452 -19.99 6.70 -20.76
C ASP A 452 -20.44 7.97 -20.02
N MET A 453 -19.78 8.29 -18.91
CA MET A 453 -20.12 9.47 -18.10
C MET A 453 -19.85 10.79 -18.86
N THR A 454 -18.78 10.86 -19.65
CA THR A 454 -18.54 12.00 -20.55
C THR A 454 -19.73 12.23 -21.46
N GLN A 455 -20.18 11.19 -22.14
CA GLN A 455 -21.24 11.29 -23.16
C GLN A 455 -22.65 11.48 -22.57
N ASN A 456 -22.97 10.80 -21.47
CA ASN A 456 -24.35 10.68 -20.98
C ASN A 456 -24.63 11.53 -19.74
N TYR A 457 -23.60 12.07 -19.07
CA TYR A 457 -23.75 12.89 -17.86
C TYR A 457 -23.26 14.32 -18.09
N PHE A 458 -21.98 14.52 -18.43
CA PHE A 458 -21.37 15.86 -18.40
C PHE A 458 -21.71 16.71 -19.62
N ILE A 459 -21.64 16.15 -20.83
CA ILE A 459 -22.00 16.88 -22.06
C ILE A 459 -23.46 17.34 -22.03
N PRO A 460 -24.45 16.49 -21.68
CA PRO A 460 -25.83 16.93 -21.59
C PRO A 460 -26.06 18.04 -20.54
N ALA A 461 -25.48 17.89 -19.33
CA ALA A 461 -25.62 18.90 -18.28
C ALA A 461 -25.00 20.25 -18.67
N ALA A 462 -23.78 20.22 -19.23
CA ALA A 462 -23.10 21.43 -19.72
C ALA A 462 -23.88 22.11 -20.85
N THR A 463 -24.40 21.36 -21.80
CA THR A 463 -25.19 21.86 -22.92
C THR A 463 -26.52 22.46 -22.45
N GLU A 464 -27.20 21.85 -21.49
CA GLU A 464 -28.44 22.40 -20.92
C GLU A 464 -28.17 23.75 -20.23
N TYR A 465 -27.11 23.86 -19.43
CA TYR A 465 -26.76 25.13 -18.80
C TYR A 465 -26.36 26.19 -19.82
N GLN A 466 -25.57 25.82 -20.82
CA GLN A 466 -25.17 26.70 -21.91
C GLN A 466 -26.37 27.27 -22.66
N ASN A 467 -27.42 26.47 -22.89
CA ASN A 467 -28.65 26.92 -23.50
C ASN A 467 -29.35 28.03 -22.67
N ARG A 468 -29.38 27.89 -21.34
CA ARG A 468 -29.91 28.92 -20.43
C ARG A 468 -29.12 30.22 -20.53
N LEU A 469 -27.78 30.14 -20.58
CA LEU A 469 -26.89 31.29 -20.74
C LEU A 469 -27.08 31.99 -22.09
N ILE A 470 -27.20 31.23 -23.19
CA ILE A 470 -27.46 31.74 -24.54
C ILE A 470 -28.79 32.50 -24.60
N GLN A 471 -29.86 31.95 -24.01
CA GLN A 471 -31.16 32.60 -23.93
C GLN A 471 -31.08 33.92 -23.16
N ASN A 472 -30.31 34.00 -22.08
CA ASN A 472 -30.08 35.24 -21.34
C ASN A 472 -29.39 36.31 -22.21
N VAL A 473 -28.31 35.95 -22.91
CA VAL A 473 -27.61 36.88 -23.82
C VAL A 473 -28.52 37.36 -24.94
N GLN A 474 -29.33 36.48 -25.54
CA GLN A 474 -30.31 36.85 -26.57
C GLN A 474 -31.35 37.82 -26.02
N GLY A 475 -31.82 37.63 -24.78
CA GLY A 475 -32.71 38.57 -24.10
C GLY A 475 -32.09 39.95 -23.89
N LEU A 476 -30.82 40.01 -23.47
CA LEU A 476 -30.09 41.28 -23.33
C LEU A 476 -29.94 41.99 -24.67
N ILE A 477 -29.62 41.25 -25.74
CA ILE A 477 -29.53 41.83 -27.11
C ILE A 477 -30.90 42.35 -27.58
N SER A 478 -31.97 41.63 -27.31
CA SER A 478 -33.34 42.03 -27.66
C SER A 478 -33.77 43.33 -26.96
N ILE A 479 -33.36 43.54 -25.70
CA ILE A 479 -33.71 44.73 -24.91
C ILE A 479 -32.82 45.95 -25.27
N PHE A 480 -31.52 45.75 -25.40
CA PHE A 480 -30.53 46.82 -25.46
C PHE A 480 -29.91 47.03 -26.85
N GLY A 481 -30.24 46.16 -27.83
CA GLY A 481 -29.60 46.13 -29.14
C GLY A 481 -28.27 45.37 -29.15
N ASP A 482 -27.74 45.05 -30.35
CA ASP A 482 -26.62 44.12 -30.52
C ASP A 482 -25.36 44.50 -29.72
N ASN A 483 -24.88 45.72 -29.87
CA ASN A 483 -23.63 46.16 -29.22
C ASN A 483 -23.78 46.28 -27.70
N ALA A 484 -24.79 46.94 -27.19
CA ALA A 484 -25.01 47.13 -25.77
C ALA A 484 -25.43 45.81 -25.09
N GLY A 485 -26.23 44.99 -25.76
CA GLY A 485 -26.62 43.68 -25.27
C GLY A 485 -25.44 42.73 -25.11
N LYS A 486 -24.53 42.66 -26.08
CA LYS A 486 -23.27 41.88 -25.97
C LYS A 486 -22.33 42.43 -24.91
N GLN A 487 -22.23 43.74 -24.76
CA GLN A 487 -21.41 44.37 -23.72
C GLN A 487 -21.94 44.03 -22.32
N ASN A 488 -23.26 44.10 -22.10
CA ASN A 488 -23.90 43.78 -20.84
C ASN A 488 -23.81 42.25 -20.53
N GLY A 489 -23.83 41.41 -21.58
CA GLY A 489 -23.71 39.97 -21.47
C GLY A 489 -22.28 39.42 -21.54
N LYS A 490 -21.25 40.29 -21.53
CA LYS A 490 -19.84 39.87 -21.76
C LYS A 490 -19.41 38.71 -20.88
N ALA A 491 -19.61 38.77 -19.57
CA ALA A 491 -19.22 37.74 -18.65
C ALA A 491 -19.94 36.39 -18.93
N ILE A 492 -21.20 36.46 -19.38
CA ILE A 492 -21.98 35.25 -19.72
C ILE A 492 -21.47 34.64 -21.03
N ILE A 493 -21.10 35.48 -22.00
CA ILE A 493 -20.50 35.02 -23.27
C ILE A 493 -19.16 34.31 -22.99
N GLU A 494 -18.32 34.86 -22.12
CA GLU A 494 -17.05 34.24 -21.72
C GLU A 494 -17.29 32.82 -21.08
N ILE A 495 -18.30 32.67 -20.21
CA ILE A 495 -18.68 31.36 -19.64
C ILE A 495 -19.17 30.42 -20.76
N ILE A 496 -19.96 30.87 -21.72
CA ILE A 496 -20.44 30.05 -22.84
C ILE A 496 -19.24 29.51 -23.67
N GLU A 497 -18.26 30.36 -23.93
CA GLU A 497 -17.06 30.00 -24.68
C GLU A 497 -16.21 28.99 -23.89
N GLU A 498 -16.03 29.18 -22.58
CA GLU A 498 -15.28 28.28 -21.70
C GLU A 498 -15.95 26.88 -21.63
N ILE A 499 -17.28 26.83 -21.44
CA ILE A 499 -18.03 25.57 -21.48
C ILE A 499 -17.83 24.84 -22.81
N SER A 500 -17.93 25.57 -23.95
CA SER A 500 -17.73 24.99 -25.28
C SER A 500 -16.32 24.40 -25.43
N GLY A 501 -15.30 25.12 -24.95
CA GLY A 501 -13.91 24.67 -24.97
C GLY A 501 -13.72 23.36 -24.19
N HIS A 502 -14.22 23.30 -22.95
CA HIS A 502 -14.12 22.10 -22.11
C HIS A 502 -14.90 20.91 -22.68
N VAL A 503 -16.12 21.11 -23.18
CA VAL A 503 -16.94 20.07 -23.80
C VAL A 503 -16.22 19.47 -25.02
N ASN A 504 -15.68 20.32 -25.91
CA ASN A 504 -14.99 19.87 -27.11
C ASN A 504 -13.71 19.08 -26.78
N SER A 505 -12.89 19.59 -25.87
CA SER A 505 -11.64 18.93 -25.46
C SER A 505 -11.91 17.59 -24.75
N MET A 506 -12.86 17.57 -23.79
CA MET A 506 -13.25 16.37 -23.09
C MET A 506 -13.79 15.29 -24.05
N LYS A 507 -14.62 15.69 -25.02
CA LYS A 507 -15.16 14.76 -26.03
C LYS A 507 -14.04 14.19 -26.91
N ALA A 508 -13.13 15.03 -27.38
CA ALA A 508 -12.00 14.60 -28.20
C ALA A 508 -11.07 13.63 -27.45
N ALA A 509 -10.71 13.94 -26.21
CA ALA A 509 -9.90 13.07 -25.36
C ALA A 509 -10.60 11.74 -25.07
N SER A 510 -11.91 11.75 -24.79
CA SER A 510 -12.69 10.56 -24.58
C SER A 510 -12.74 9.66 -25.83
N ASP A 511 -12.93 10.22 -27.02
CA ASP A 511 -12.94 9.46 -28.27
C ASP A 511 -11.57 8.84 -28.55
N ALA A 512 -10.49 9.62 -28.38
CA ALA A 512 -9.12 9.13 -28.54
C ALA A 512 -8.80 8.00 -27.54
N MET A 513 -9.17 8.14 -26.28
CA MET A 513 -9.03 7.10 -25.27
C MET A 513 -9.72 5.78 -25.68
N LEU A 514 -10.95 5.88 -26.21
CA LEU A 514 -11.71 4.71 -26.63
C LEU A 514 -11.06 4.00 -27.85
N GLU A 515 -10.45 4.74 -28.75
CA GLU A 515 -9.69 4.14 -29.87
C GLU A 515 -8.39 3.49 -29.41
N GLU A 516 -7.63 4.13 -28.49
CA GLU A 516 -6.45 3.50 -27.89
C GLU A 516 -6.81 2.23 -27.10
N ARG A 517 -7.95 2.21 -26.41
CA ARG A 517 -8.45 1.01 -25.73
C ARG A 517 -8.75 -0.12 -26.72
N LYS A 518 -9.37 0.19 -27.87
CA LYS A 518 -9.61 -0.82 -28.94
C LYS A 518 -8.28 -1.36 -29.48
N SER A 519 -7.28 -0.51 -29.63
CA SER A 519 -5.94 -0.88 -30.05
C SER A 519 -5.26 -1.77 -29.00
N ALA A 520 -5.29 -1.38 -27.71
CA ALA A 520 -4.71 -2.15 -26.62
C ALA A 520 -5.32 -3.57 -26.51
N ASN A 521 -6.61 -3.72 -26.78
CA ASN A 521 -7.30 -5.01 -26.76
C ASN A 521 -6.83 -6.01 -27.83
N LYS A 522 -6.13 -5.54 -28.86
CA LYS A 522 -5.58 -6.43 -29.91
C LYS A 522 -4.34 -7.21 -29.46
N HIS A 523 -3.70 -6.80 -28.37
CA HIS A 523 -2.59 -7.57 -27.82
C HIS A 523 -3.08 -8.89 -27.22
N GLU A 524 -2.44 -9.99 -27.59
CA GLU A 524 -2.78 -11.33 -27.09
C GLU A 524 -2.18 -11.57 -25.69
N HIS A 525 -0.92 -11.14 -25.48
CA HIS A 525 -0.21 -11.33 -24.21
C HIS A 525 -0.66 -10.32 -23.16
N ALA A 526 -0.96 -10.80 -21.96
CA ALA A 526 -1.46 -10.00 -20.83
C ALA A 526 -0.50 -8.86 -20.47
N GLU A 527 0.81 -9.08 -20.43
CA GLU A 527 1.82 -8.05 -20.17
C GLU A 527 1.78 -6.93 -21.20
N ALA A 528 1.84 -7.26 -22.49
CA ALA A 528 1.81 -6.27 -23.56
C ALA A 528 0.52 -5.45 -23.53
N LYS A 529 -0.60 -6.10 -23.24
CA LYS A 529 -1.90 -5.45 -23.05
C LYS A 529 -1.89 -4.51 -21.86
N ALA A 530 -1.37 -4.94 -20.71
CA ALA A 530 -1.27 -4.11 -19.50
C ALA A 530 -0.40 -2.86 -19.71
N LEU A 531 0.75 -3.01 -20.39
CA LEU A 531 1.59 -1.87 -20.76
C LEU A 531 0.87 -0.92 -21.73
N ALA A 532 0.15 -1.42 -22.71
CA ALA A 532 -0.63 -0.58 -23.63
C ALA A 532 -1.75 0.19 -22.90
N TYR A 533 -2.44 -0.45 -21.95
CA TYR A 533 -3.42 0.23 -21.11
C TYR A 533 -2.77 1.30 -20.20
N CYS A 534 -1.61 0.99 -19.62
CA CYS A 534 -0.86 1.94 -18.78
C CYS A 534 -0.38 3.16 -19.55
N ASP A 535 0.23 2.94 -20.72
CA ASP A 535 0.97 3.98 -21.44
C ASP A 535 0.11 4.76 -22.44
N LYS A 536 -0.97 4.16 -22.97
CA LYS A 536 -1.77 4.75 -24.04
C LYS A 536 -3.22 5.06 -23.67
N VAL A 537 -3.80 4.31 -22.73
CA VAL A 537 -5.20 4.52 -22.32
C VAL A 537 -5.27 5.39 -21.06
N LYS A 538 -4.55 5.02 -20.00
CA LYS A 538 -4.58 5.72 -18.70
C LYS A 538 -4.22 7.21 -18.76
N PRO A 539 -3.30 7.70 -19.61
CA PRO A 539 -2.98 9.13 -19.68
C PRO A 539 -4.16 10.03 -20.00
N TYR A 540 -5.15 9.55 -20.74
CA TYR A 540 -6.37 10.32 -21.03
C TYR A 540 -7.28 10.54 -19.81
N PHE A 541 -7.12 9.75 -18.74
CA PHE A 541 -7.95 9.89 -17.54
C PHE A 541 -7.80 11.26 -16.90
N ASP A 542 -6.58 11.74 -16.78
CA ASP A 542 -6.30 13.05 -16.18
C ASP A 542 -6.81 14.19 -17.05
N GLU A 543 -6.68 14.06 -18.37
CA GLU A 543 -7.17 15.06 -19.32
C GLU A 543 -8.70 15.16 -19.32
N ILE A 544 -9.39 14.02 -19.44
CA ILE A 544 -10.86 13.95 -19.41
C ILE A 544 -11.38 14.48 -18.07
N ARG A 545 -10.75 14.05 -16.97
CA ARG A 545 -11.08 14.51 -15.63
C ARG A 545 -10.90 16.03 -15.48
N TYR A 546 -9.78 16.58 -15.94
CA TYR A 546 -9.52 18.02 -15.86
C TYR A 546 -10.66 18.82 -16.46
N HIS A 547 -11.12 18.47 -17.66
CA HIS A 547 -12.21 19.18 -18.32
C HIS A 547 -13.56 18.98 -17.63
N ALA A 548 -13.86 17.78 -17.15
CA ALA A 548 -15.07 17.51 -16.38
C ALA A 548 -15.09 18.28 -15.05
N ASP A 549 -13.98 18.30 -14.30
CA ASP A 549 -13.84 19.02 -13.04
C ASP A 549 -13.94 20.55 -13.22
N LYS A 550 -13.52 21.08 -14.38
CA LYS A 550 -13.76 22.47 -14.76
C LYS A 550 -15.23 22.75 -15.05
N LEU A 551 -15.90 21.87 -15.77
CA LEU A 551 -17.35 21.97 -16.00
C LEU A 551 -18.14 21.89 -14.68
N GLU A 552 -17.69 21.11 -13.69
CA GLU A 552 -18.29 21.06 -12.34
C GLU A 552 -18.31 22.43 -11.64
N LEU A 553 -17.33 23.29 -11.92
CA LEU A 553 -17.25 24.65 -11.36
C LEU A 553 -18.10 25.68 -12.12
N LEU A 554 -18.32 25.45 -13.43
CA LEU A 554 -19.02 26.37 -14.29
C LEU A 554 -20.52 26.14 -14.35
N VAL A 555 -20.93 24.85 -14.39
CA VAL A 555 -22.33 24.46 -14.52
C VAL A 555 -23.06 24.66 -13.21
N ASP A 556 -24.32 25.13 -13.31
CA ASP A 556 -25.23 25.29 -12.18
C ASP A 556 -25.31 24.02 -11.33
N ASP A 557 -25.20 24.17 -10.00
CA ASP A 557 -25.23 23.06 -9.05
C ASP A 557 -26.50 22.21 -9.16
N GLU A 558 -27.64 22.81 -9.56
CA GLU A 558 -28.91 22.07 -9.76
C GLU A 558 -28.92 21.20 -11.02
N LEU A 559 -28.07 21.54 -12.01
CA LEU A 559 -27.93 20.77 -13.25
C LEU A 559 -26.76 19.80 -13.22
N TRP A 560 -25.80 20.01 -12.31
CA TRP A 560 -24.65 19.10 -12.22
C TRP A 560 -25.09 17.70 -11.77
N PRO A 561 -24.77 16.64 -12.55
CA PRO A 561 -25.44 15.34 -12.37
C PRO A 561 -24.87 14.49 -11.22
N LEU A 562 -23.78 14.93 -10.56
CA LEU A 562 -23.09 14.14 -9.55
C LEU A 562 -22.97 14.87 -8.22
N PRO A 563 -23.08 14.19 -7.08
CA PRO A 563 -22.65 14.73 -5.79
C PRO A 563 -21.18 15.16 -5.84
N LYS A 564 -20.90 16.36 -5.32
CA LYS A 564 -19.56 16.95 -5.28
C LYS A 564 -18.75 16.42 -4.09
N PHE A 565 -17.41 16.56 -4.14
CA PHE A 565 -16.53 16.11 -3.04
C PHE A 565 -16.90 16.75 -1.71
N ARG A 566 -17.33 18.04 -1.69
CA ARG A 566 -17.79 18.73 -0.48
C ARG A 566 -18.97 18.05 0.22
N GLU A 567 -19.78 17.28 -0.51
CA GLU A 567 -20.93 16.57 0.05
C GLU A 567 -20.54 15.19 0.58
N MET A 568 -19.56 14.54 -0.06
CA MET A 568 -19.13 13.18 0.28
C MET A 568 -18.06 13.12 1.37
N LEU A 569 -17.17 14.14 1.44
CA LEU A 569 -16.05 14.17 2.38
C LEU A 569 -16.42 14.73 3.77
N PHE A 570 -17.61 15.27 3.95
CA PHE A 570 -18.04 15.83 5.23
C PHE A 570 -19.35 15.20 5.66
N THR A 571 -19.29 14.27 6.62
CA THR A 571 -20.47 13.62 7.21
C THR A 571 -21.29 14.63 8.01
N ARG A 572 -22.60 14.68 7.76
CA ARG A 572 -23.56 15.52 8.48
C ARG A 572 -24.28 14.73 9.55
#